data_9c3ea47261c7a12b30e617ba19b50df1
#
_entry.id   9c3ea47261c7a12b30e617ba19b50df1
#
_cell.length_a   1.000
_cell.length_b   1.000
_cell.length_c   1.000
_cell.angle_alpha   90.00
_cell.angle_beta   90.00
_cell.angle_gamma   90.00
#
_symmetry.space_group_name_H-M   'P 1'
#
loop_
_entity.id
_entity.type
_entity.pdbx_description
1 polymer ?
#
loop_
_entity_poly.entity_id
_entity_poly.type
_entity_poly.pdbx_seq_one_letter_code
_entity_poly.pdbx_strand_id
1 'polypeptide(L)'
;SGVLTSVHAFATDPERGIFILGFLVIVVSSSLLLFAWRAPKVGLGGKFDLLSRESLLLANNLLLLVAAGSVLLGTLYPLIIDALGLGKLSVGPPYFEAVFVPVMTPAIFLMGVGPIARWKQMSLPSLVVRLRWAFAISVTSALIMPYFMGEWKPLVSFGLLLAFWIIVCAIVNLKHRLGNSGEGNIFSRLARQSRSYYGMHCAHLGVAVFIIGVTLVNGYEAEKDVRMDVGSKVTVGGYTFQFNGTSNVEGPNYRAVRGDIAVIKDEQMVRSLYPEKRTYNASGMAMTEAAIDTGIFRDLYVALGEPLANDAWVVRAYHKPFVDWIWFGCLLMAFGGVLSVTDRRYRLKINKTNPAQTEKTIEKADNIQEGIPATVTGSSVSAAVLATETRKA
;
A
#
# COMPACT_ATOMS: atom_id res chain seq x y z
N SER A 1 -1.81 -18.20 15.84
CA SER A 1 -0.97 -19.34 15.99
C SER A 1 -0.22 -19.28 17.32
N GLY A 2 -0.24 -20.36 18.14
CA GLY A 2 0.34 -20.41 19.49
C GLY A 2 1.86 -20.32 19.56
N VAL A 3 2.52 -20.17 18.42
CA VAL A 3 3.97 -20.02 18.31
C VAL A 3 4.37 -18.55 18.34
N LEU A 4 3.50 -17.65 17.92
CA LEU A 4 3.69 -16.20 18.10
C LEU A 4 2.99 -15.83 19.40
N THR A 5 3.66 -15.07 20.26
CA THR A 5 3.11 -14.51 21.50
C THR A 5 1.92 -13.58 21.19
N SER A 6 0.85 -14.16 20.70
CA SER A 6 -0.40 -13.49 20.38
C SER A 6 -1.41 -13.80 21.48
N VAL A 7 -2.10 -12.78 21.95
CA VAL A 7 -3.25 -12.92 22.86
C VAL A 7 -4.39 -13.74 22.22
N HIS A 8 -4.35 -13.90 20.88
CA HIS A 8 -5.26 -14.75 20.10
C HIS A 8 -4.62 -16.12 19.83
N ALA A 9 -4.38 -16.87 20.88
CA ALA A 9 -3.87 -18.25 20.79
C ALA A 9 -4.93 -19.20 20.17
N PHE A 10 -5.11 -19.13 18.85
CA PHE A 10 -5.82 -20.17 18.12
C PHE A 10 -5.04 -21.49 18.03
N ALA A 11 -3.85 -21.55 18.61
CA ALA A 11 -2.93 -22.60 18.34
C ALA A 11 -2.26 -23.15 19.59
N THR A 12 -3.01 -23.81 20.35
CA THR A 12 -2.52 -24.94 21.12
C THR A 12 -2.57 -26.25 20.31
N ASP A 13 -2.69 -26.16 18.96
CA ASP A 13 -2.73 -27.32 18.08
C ASP A 13 -1.42 -27.42 17.28
N PRO A 14 -0.42 -28.18 17.78
CA PRO A 14 0.88 -28.33 17.11
C PRO A 14 0.77 -29.01 15.74
N GLU A 15 -0.22 -29.88 15.53
CA GLU A 15 -0.37 -30.62 14.27
C GLU A 15 -0.71 -29.71 13.11
N ARG A 16 -1.63 -28.75 13.32
CA ARG A 16 -1.96 -27.76 12.29
C ARG A 16 -0.79 -26.81 12.02
N GLY A 17 -0.03 -26.45 13.06
CA GLY A 17 1.18 -25.64 12.91
C GLY A 17 2.23 -26.32 12.04
N ILE A 18 2.50 -27.61 12.27
CA ILE A 18 3.44 -28.41 11.48
C ILE A 18 2.97 -28.54 10.03
N PHE A 19 1.67 -28.77 9.81
CA PHE A 19 1.11 -28.83 8.46
C PHE A 19 1.33 -27.53 7.67
N ILE A 20 1.05 -26.38 8.27
CA ILE A 20 1.24 -25.07 7.64
C ILE A 20 2.72 -24.80 7.36
N LEU A 21 3.62 -25.12 8.29
CA LEU A 21 5.06 -24.99 8.10
C LEU A 21 5.55 -25.91 6.98
N GLY A 22 5.10 -27.15 6.92
CA GLY A 22 5.41 -28.09 5.83
C GLY A 22 4.96 -27.54 4.48
N PHE A 23 3.74 -27.01 4.41
CA PHE A 23 3.23 -26.36 3.20
C PHE A 23 4.08 -25.14 2.79
N LEU A 24 4.46 -24.28 3.74
CA LEU A 24 5.32 -23.13 3.50
C LEU A 24 6.68 -23.56 2.93
N VAL A 25 7.32 -24.57 3.54
CA VAL A 25 8.61 -25.12 3.08
C VAL A 25 8.48 -25.64 1.64
N ILE A 26 7.43 -26.39 1.32
CA ILE A 26 7.20 -26.91 -0.04
C ILE A 26 7.05 -25.77 -1.03
N VAL A 27 6.22 -24.77 -0.74
CA VAL A 27 5.96 -23.62 -1.65
C VAL A 27 7.23 -22.79 -1.87
N VAL A 28 7.95 -22.43 -0.80
CA VAL A 28 9.17 -21.64 -0.89
C VAL A 28 10.27 -22.42 -1.62
N SER A 29 10.51 -23.67 -1.23
CA SER A 29 11.57 -24.50 -1.84
C SER A 29 11.28 -24.77 -3.32
N SER A 30 10.05 -25.11 -3.69
CA SER A 30 9.68 -25.33 -5.09
C SER A 30 9.82 -24.05 -5.93
N SER A 31 9.45 -22.91 -5.38
CA SER A 31 9.61 -21.61 -6.06
C SER A 31 11.08 -21.27 -6.30
N LEU A 32 11.93 -21.47 -5.28
CA LEU A 32 13.38 -21.23 -5.39
C LEU A 32 14.06 -22.22 -6.35
N LEU A 33 13.67 -23.48 -6.32
CA LEU A 33 14.17 -24.50 -7.25
C LEU A 33 13.77 -24.18 -8.70
N LEU A 34 12.50 -23.76 -8.91
CA LEU A 34 12.04 -23.34 -10.23
C LEU A 34 12.79 -22.11 -10.73
N PHE A 35 13.02 -21.14 -9.85
CA PHE A 35 13.84 -19.96 -10.16
C PHE A 35 15.26 -20.36 -10.53
N ALA A 36 15.93 -21.14 -9.71
CA ALA A 36 17.31 -21.60 -9.97
C ALA A 36 17.41 -22.37 -11.32
N TRP A 37 16.43 -23.21 -11.61
CA TRP A 37 16.39 -23.95 -12.88
C TRP A 37 16.15 -23.05 -14.10
N ARG A 38 15.34 -22.00 -13.96
CA ARG A 38 14.97 -21.11 -15.06
C ARG A 38 15.87 -19.88 -15.19
N ALA A 39 16.55 -19.47 -14.13
CA ALA A 39 17.42 -18.29 -14.11
C ALA A 39 18.44 -18.23 -15.25
N PRO A 40 19.15 -19.32 -15.64
CA PRO A 40 20.11 -19.28 -16.75
C PRO A 40 19.47 -18.99 -18.11
N LYS A 41 18.14 -19.21 -18.24
CA LYS A 41 17.40 -18.94 -19.49
C LYS A 41 16.92 -17.49 -19.58
N VAL A 42 16.99 -16.75 -18.48
CA VAL A 42 16.69 -15.32 -18.44
C VAL A 42 17.93 -14.60 -18.95
N GLY A 43 17.89 -14.10 -20.17
CA GLY A 43 19.01 -13.37 -20.76
C GLY A 43 19.42 -12.18 -19.90
N LEU A 44 20.71 -11.86 -19.88
CA LEU A 44 21.24 -10.62 -19.34
C LEU A 44 20.65 -9.48 -20.16
N GLY A 45 19.64 -8.79 -19.66
CA GLY A 45 18.93 -7.71 -20.36
C GLY A 45 19.85 -6.69 -21.03
N GLY A 46 19.29 -5.81 -21.86
CA GLY A 46 20.06 -4.77 -22.57
C GLY A 46 20.73 -3.80 -21.59
N LYS A 47 21.80 -3.14 -22.04
CA LYS A 47 22.49 -2.09 -21.26
C LYS A 47 21.56 -0.90 -21.06
N PHE A 48 21.51 -0.38 -19.84
CA PHE A 48 20.76 0.82 -19.47
C PHE A 48 21.60 1.67 -18.49
N ASP A 49 21.37 2.97 -18.48
CA ASP A 49 22.09 3.88 -17.62
C ASP A 49 21.57 3.82 -16.17
N LEU A 50 22.41 4.24 -15.24
CA LEU A 50 22.05 4.32 -13.82
C LEU A 50 20.80 5.20 -13.61
N LEU A 51 20.66 6.26 -14.38
CA LEU A 51 19.46 7.11 -14.38
C LEU A 51 18.55 6.74 -15.55
N SER A 52 17.77 5.68 -15.36
CA SER A 52 16.81 5.16 -16.32
C SER A 52 15.58 4.60 -15.59
N ARG A 53 14.51 4.37 -16.32
CA ARG A 53 13.32 3.73 -15.74
C ARG A 53 13.59 2.31 -15.27
N GLU A 54 14.46 1.60 -15.96
CA GLU A 54 14.90 0.25 -15.61
C GLU A 54 15.63 0.23 -14.27
N SER A 55 16.56 1.16 -14.06
CA SER A 55 17.28 1.28 -12.77
C SER A 55 16.36 1.64 -11.62
N LEU A 56 15.37 2.53 -11.86
CA LEU A 56 14.38 2.89 -10.85
C LEU A 56 13.47 1.71 -10.48
N LEU A 57 13.09 0.87 -11.46
CA LEU A 57 12.33 -0.35 -11.21
C LEU A 57 13.17 -1.38 -10.43
N LEU A 58 14.46 -1.52 -10.76
CA LEU A 58 15.38 -2.38 -10.01
C LEU A 58 15.55 -1.91 -8.57
N ALA A 59 15.75 -0.61 -8.35
CA ALA A 59 15.83 -0.01 -7.03
C ALA A 59 14.53 -0.21 -6.24
N ASN A 60 13.37 -0.02 -6.87
CA ASN A 60 12.08 -0.30 -6.26
C ASN A 60 11.95 -1.77 -5.81
N ASN A 61 12.30 -2.72 -6.67
CA ASN A 61 12.22 -4.14 -6.34
C ASN A 61 13.18 -4.50 -5.19
N LEU A 62 14.39 -3.93 -5.19
CA LEU A 62 15.35 -4.13 -4.10
C LEU A 62 14.81 -3.57 -2.77
N LEU A 63 14.29 -2.36 -2.76
CA LEU A 63 13.71 -1.74 -1.56
C LEU A 63 12.51 -2.53 -1.03
N LEU A 64 11.63 -3.01 -1.92
CA LEU A 64 10.51 -3.86 -1.53
C LEU A 64 10.97 -5.21 -0.98
N LEU A 65 12.02 -5.81 -1.54
CA LEU A 65 12.61 -7.05 -1.04
C LEU A 65 13.21 -6.85 0.36
N VAL A 66 13.95 -5.76 0.58
CA VAL A 66 14.50 -5.40 1.89
C VAL A 66 13.40 -5.13 2.90
N ALA A 67 12.34 -4.40 2.52
CA ALA A 67 11.20 -4.16 3.37
C ALA A 67 10.48 -5.46 3.77
N ALA A 68 10.22 -6.34 2.80
CA ALA A 68 9.63 -7.65 3.07
C ALA A 68 10.51 -8.51 3.99
N GLY A 69 11.83 -8.54 3.73
CA GLY A 69 12.80 -9.25 4.56
C GLY A 69 12.86 -8.71 5.99
N SER A 70 12.82 -7.39 6.18
CA SER A 70 12.83 -6.76 7.51
C SER A 70 11.57 -7.07 8.31
N VAL A 71 10.39 -7.05 7.66
CA VAL A 71 9.13 -7.45 8.29
C VAL A 71 9.15 -8.93 8.65
N LEU A 72 9.61 -9.78 7.75
CA LEU A 72 9.73 -11.22 8.00
C LEU A 72 10.68 -11.50 9.17
N LEU A 73 11.85 -10.84 9.21
CA LEU A 73 12.79 -10.97 10.31
C LEU A 73 12.16 -10.52 11.64
N GLY A 74 11.51 -9.36 11.68
CA GLY A 74 10.86 -8.86 12.89
C GLY A 74 9.74 -9.77 13.41
N THR A 75 9.01 -10.42 12.52
CA THR A 75 7.94 -11.36 12.89
C THR A 75 8.46 -12.72 13.33
N LEU A 76 9.53 -13.23 12.72
CA LEU A 76 10.10 -14.54 13.04
C LEU A 76 11.12 -14.49 14.16
N TYR A 77 11.72 -13.34 14.42
CA TYR A 77 12.82 -13.22 15.40
C TYR A 77 12.41 -13.66 16.82
N PRO A 78 11.26 -13.25 17.39
CA PRO A 78 10.82 -13.75 18.68
C PRO A 78 10.68 -15.28 18.71
N LEU A 79 10.23 -15.85 17.62
CA LEU A 79 10.04 -17.30 17.47
C LEU A 79 11.39 -18.04 17.48
N ILE A 80 12.36 -17.51 16.76
CA ILE A 80 13.71 -18.11 16.70
C ILE A 80 14.38 -18.06 18.07
N ILE A 81 14.27 -16.94 18.80
CA ILE A 81 14.84 -16.77 20.13
C ILE A 81 14.20 -17.73 21.14
N ASP A 82 12.88 -17.88 21.10
CA ASP A 82 12.14 -18.81 21.96
C ASP A 82 12.51 -20.28 21.65
N ALA A 83 12.58 -20.64 20.37
CA ALA A 83 12.97 -21.99 19.93
C ALA A 83 14.40 -22.38 20.31
N LEU A 84 15.32 -21.40 20.37
CA LEU A 84 16.69 -21.62 20.81
C LEU A 84 16.88 -21.58 22.33
N GLY A 85 15.81 -21.34 23.10
CA GLY A 85 15.85 -21.25 24.56
C GLY A 85 16.63 -20.03 25.09
N LEU A 86 16.79 -18.99 24.24
CA LEU A 86 17.53 -17.76 24.58
C LEU A 86 16.67 -16.72 25.33
N GLY A 87 15.43 -17.05 25.64
CA GLY A 87 14.50 -16.20 26.38
C GLY A 87 13.27 -15.81 25.55
N LYS A 88 12.43 -14.93 26.13
CA LYS A 88 11.23 -14.41 25.46
C LYS A 88 11.47 -12.96 25.08
N LEU A 89 11.35 -12.66 23.82
CA LEU A 89 11.46 -11.31 23.25
C LEU A 89 10.15 -10.93 22.56
N SER A 90 9.71 -9.68 22.73
CA SER A 90 8.58 -9.12 21.99
C SER A 90 9.08 -8.07 21.02
N VAL A 91 8.73 -8.21 19.74
CA VAL A 91 8.99 -7.22 18.69
C VAL A 91 7.68 -6.49 18.42
N GLY A 92 7.65 -5.21 18.69
CA GLY A 92 6.45 -4.36 18.59
C GLY A 92 6.58 -3.23 17.56
N PRO A 93 5.61 -2.29 17.55
CA PRO A 93 5.59 -1.15 16.63
C PRO A 93 6.91 -0.37 16.51
N PRO A 94 7.66 -0.09 17.60
CA PRO A 94 8.90 0.69 17.48
C PRO A 94 9.96 0.08 16.55
N TYR A 95 10.05 -1.26 16.50
CA TYR A 95 10.94 -1.94 15.56
C TYR A 95 10.51 -1.68 14.11
N PHE A 96 9.22 -1.89 13.82
CA PHE A 96 8.71 -1.73 12.45
C PHE A 96 8.81 -0.28 12.00
N GLU A 97 8.54 0.67 12.87
CA GLU A 97 8.70 2.09 12.55
C GLU A 97 10.17 2.45 12.27
N ALA A 98 11.11 1.96 13.08
CA ALA A 98 12.53 2.26 12.94
C ALA A 98 13.17 1.61 11.69
N VAL A 99 12.66 0.49 11.22
CA VAL A 99 13.23 -0.24 10.09
C VAL A 99 12.44 -0.06 8.81
N PHE A 100 11.12 -0.22 8.85
CA PHE A 100 10.26 -0.19 7.67
C PHE A 100 10.14 1.22 7.07
N VAL A 101 9.95 2.24 7.90
CA VAL A 101 9.76 3.63 7.43
C VAL A 101 10.99 4.14 6.67
N PRO A 102 12.24 4.01 7.16
CA PRO A 102 13.43 4.43 6.41
C PRO A 102 13.61 3.70 5.09
N VAL A 103 13.29 2.40 5.01
CA VAL A 103 13.39 1.62 3.78
C VAL A 103 12.31 2.02 2.77
N MET A 104 11.08 2.25 3.24
CA MET A 104 9.96 2.62 2.36
C MET A 104 10.00 4.08 1.91
N THR A 105 10.63 4.97 2.65
CA THR A 105 10.75 6.39 2.28
C THR A 105 11.34 6.60 0.88
N PRO A 106 12.52 6.05 0.54
CA PRO A 106 13.06 6.17 -0.83
C PRO A 106 12.18 5.46 -1.86
N ALA A 107 11.55 4.33 -1.54
CA ALA A 107 10.64 3.65 -2.46
C ALA A 107 9.44 4.53 -2.81
N ILE A 108 8.81 5.17 -1.82
CA ILE A 108 7.70 6.10 -1.98
C ILE A 108 8.13 7.36 -2.76
N PHE A 109 9.32 7.89 -2.48
CA PHE A 109 9.86 9.02 -3.23
C PHE A 109 10.07 8.65 -4.72
N LEU A 110 10.67 7.49 -4.99
CA LEU A 110 10.89 6.98 -6.34
C LEU A 110 9.58 6.66 -7.07
N MET A 111 8.51 6.32 -6.36
CA MET A 111 7.18 6.12 -6.92
C MET A 111 6.64 7.37 -7.64
N GLY A 112 6.93 8.58 -7.13
CA GLY A 112 6.60 9.84 -7.81
C GLY A 112 7.44 10.05 -9.07
N VAL A 113 8.71 9.65 -9.07
CA VAL A 113 9.67 9.85 -10.16
C VAL A 113 9.50 8.83 -11.29
N GLY A 114 9.28 7.56 -10.95
CA GLY A 114 9.29 6.44 -11.88
C GLY A 114 8.41 6.59 -13.13
N PRO A 115 7.15 7.03 -13.02
CA PRO A 115 6.29 7.24 -14.19
C PRO A 115 6.78 8.33 -15.16
N ILE A 116 7.61 9.25 -14.67
CA ILE A 116 8.16 10.39 -15.45
C ILE A 116 9.48 10.01 -16.12
N ALA A 117 10.18 9.02 -15.56
CA ALA A 117 11.47 8.57 -16.05
C ALA A 117 11.36 7.96 -17.47
N ARG A 118 12.39 8.21 -18.28
CA ARG A 118 12.53 7.63 -19.62
C ARG A 118 13.21 6.26 -19.56
N TRP A 119 12.90 5.43 -20.54
CA TRP A 119 13.58 4.15 -20.75
C TRP A 119 15.02 4.38 -21.22
N LYS A 120 15.93 3.50 -20.83
CA LYS A 120 17.37 3.43 -21.19
C LYS A 120 18.20 4.58 -20.63
N GLN A 121 17.84 5.84 -20.88
CA GLN A 121 18.64 7.01 -20.50
C GLN A 121 17.79 8.20 -20.13
N MET A 122 18.22 8.91 -19.10
CA MET A 122 17.64 10.19 -18.70
C MET A 122 18.72 11.08 -18.05
N SER A 123 18.76 12.36 -18.41
CA SER A 123 19.66 13.30 -17.76
C SER A 123 19.05 13.84 -16.46
N LEU A 124 19.83 13.84 -15.38
CA LEU A 124 19.42 14.39 -14.08
C LEU A 124 18.95 15.85 -14.17
N PRO A 125 19.63 16.76 -14.89
CA PRO A 125 19.16 18.14 -15.02
C PRO A 125 17.75 18.25 -15.62
N SER A 126 17.42 17.44 -16.62
CA SER A 126 16.08 17.45 -17.25
C SER A 126 14.99 16.98 -16.29
N LEU A 127 15.31 16.00 -15.44
CA LEU A 127 14.40 15.51 -14.40
C LEU A 127 14.16 16.58 -13.33
N VAL A 128 15.23 17.21 -12.82
CA VAL A 128 15.15 18.25 -11.78
C VAL A 128 14.34 19.46 -12.30
N VAL A 129 14.60 19.93 -13.51
CA VAL A 129 13.83 21.05 -14.09
C VAL A 129 12.35 20.70 -14.20
N ARG A 130 12.01 19.45 -14.56
CA ARG A 130 10.62 18.99 -14.68
C ARG A 130 9.92 18.91 -13.32
N LEU A 131 10.63 18.47 -12.29
CA LEU A 131 10.06 18.17 -10.97
C LEU A 131 10.21 19.31 -9.95
N ARG A 132 10.98 20.37 -10.24
CA ARG A 132 11.24 21.47 -9.29
C ARG A 132 9.97 22.07 -8.69
N TRP A 133 8.98 22.34 -9.52
CA TRP A 133 7.70 22.89 -9.07
C TRP A 133 6.86 21.86 -8.31
N ALA A 134 6.91 20.59 -8.73
CA ALA A 134 6.25 19.52 -7.99
C ALA A 134 6.83 19.41 -6.57
N PHE A 135 8.14 19.48 -6.45
CA PHE A 135 8.82 19.44 -5.15
C PHE A 135 8.46 20.66 -4.30
N ALA A 136 8.54 21.88 -4.87
CA ALA A 136 8.19 23.10 -4.16
C ALA A 136 6.74 23.09 -3.64
N ILE A 137 5.78 22.70 -4.48
CA ILE A 137 4.36 22.60 -4.10
C ILE A 137 4.18 21.54 -3.00
N SER A 138 4.81 20.36 -3.12
CA SER A 138 4.69 19.31 -2.12
C SER A 138 5.26 19.73 -0.77
N VAL A 139 6.43 20.38 -0.75
CA VAL A 139 7.03 20.92 0.49
C VAL A 139 6.14 21.98 1.11
N THR A 140 5.68 22.95 0.32
CA THR A 140 4.82 24.03 0.83
C THR A 140 3.50 23.48 1.41
N SER A 141 2.83 22.58 0.68
CA SER A 141 1.59 21.95 1.16
C SER A 141 1.81 21.13 2.44
N ALA A 142 2.91 20.38 2.52
CA ALA A 142 3.25 19.58 3.69
C ALA A 142 3.58 20.41 4.94
N LEU A 143 4.14 21.60 4.76
CA LEU A 143 4.42 22.51 5.86
C LEU A 143 3.18 23.27 6.34
N ILE A 144 2.28 23.61 5.42
CA ILE A 144 1.09 24.42 5.72
C ILE A 144 -0.03 23.56 6.34
N MET A 145 -0.27 22.34 5.82
CA MET A 145 -1.43 21.54 6.22
C MET A 145 -1.50 21.23 7.73
N PRO A 146 -0.40 20.93 8.44
CA PRO A 146 -0.45 20.67 9.88
C PRO A 146 -0.98 21.83 10.74
N TYR A 147 -0.82 23.08 10.28
CA TYR A 147 -1.37 24.24 11.00
C TYR A 147 -2.90 24.23 11.06
N PHE A 148 -3.56 23.70 10.03
CA PHE A 148 -5.02 23.56 10.02
C PHE A 148 -5.53 22.44 10.94
N MET A 149 -4.62 21.55 11.39
CA MET A 149 -4.91 20.48 12.35
C MET A 149 -4.67 20.91 13.80
N GLY A 150 -4.20 22.14 14.03
CA GLY A 150 -4.02 22.75 15.36
C GLY A 150 -2.62 22.68 15.94
N GLU A 151 -1.82 21.65 15.60
CA GLU A 151 -0.45 21.49 16.10
C GLU A 151 0.49 21.05 14.98
N TRP A 152 1.61 21.75 14.83
CA TRP A 152 2.61 21.38 13.84
C TRP A 152 3.54 20.29 14.36
N LYS A 153 3.61 19.15 13.64
CA LYS A 153 4.45 18.00 13.99
C LYS A 153 5.38 17.65 12.81
N PRO A 154 6.72 17.56 13.02
CA PRO A 154 7.69 17.32 11.94
C PRO A 154 7.45 16.03 11.18
N LEU A 155 7.15 14.93 11.88
CA LEU A 155 6.90 13.61 11.27
C LEU A 155 5.61 13.61 10.44
N VAL A 156 4.60 14.38 10.85
CA VAL A 156 3.37 14.58 10.05
C VAL A 156 3.70 15.32 8.77
N SER A 157 4.44 16.42 8.86
CA SER A 157 4.90 17.16 7.66
C SER A 157 5.71 16.27 6.72
N PHE A 158 6.57 15.39 7.25
CA PHE A 158 7.34 14.47 6.44
C PHE A 158 6.45 13.44 5.71
N GLY A 159 5.51 12.80 6.40
CA GLY A 159 4.56 11.87 5.78
C GLY A 159 3.70 12.56 4.71
N LEU A 160 3.19 13.74 5.01
CA LEU A 160 2.42 14.56 4.06
C LEU A 160 3.27 15.00 2.85
N LEU A 161 4.57 15.28 3.03
CA LEU A 161 5.48 15.58 1.92
C LEU A 161 5.53 14.42 0.93
N LEU A 162 5.67 13.19 1.41
CA LEU A 162 5.70 12.01 0.55
C LEU A 162 4.38 11.79 -0.19
N ALA A 163 3.25 11.99 0.50
CA ALA A 163 1.93 11.86 -0.10
C ALA A 163 1.69 12.93 -1.18
N PHE A 164 1.92 14.20 -0.88
CA PHE A 164 1.77 15.29 -1.84
C PHE A 164 2.75 15.18 -3.01
N TRP A 165 3.97 14.67 -2.75
CA TRP A 165 4.93 14.37 -3.81
C TRP A 165 4.35 13.41 -4.85
N ILE A 166 3.74 12.30 -4.42
CA ILE A 166 3.09 11.35 -5.34
C ILE A 166 1.97 12.03 -6.11
N ILE A 167 1.08 12.76 -5.42
CA ILE A 167 -0.08 13.44 -6.04
C ILE A 167 0.36 14.44 -7.10
N VAL A 168 1.30 15.34 -6.74
CA VAL A 168 1.74 16.39 -7.66
C VAL A 168 2.54 15.81 -8.82
N CYS A 169 3.38 14.78 -8.59
CA CYS A 169 4.07 14.06 -9.66
C CYS A 169 3.08 13.36 -10.61
N ALA A 170 2.00 12.79 -10.11
CA ALA A 170 0.95 12.20 -10.94
C ALA A 170 0.29 13.26 -11.83
N ILE A 171 -0.01 14.43 -11.30
CA ILE A 171 -0.56 15.57 -12.05
C ILE A 171 0.43 16.06 -13.13
N VAL A 172 1.70 16.21 -12.78
CA VAL A 172 2.77 16.62 -13.73
C VAL A 172 2.90 15.60 -14.86
N ASN A 173 2.88 14.30 -14.55
CA ASN A 173 2.92 13.22 -15.53
C ASN A 173 1.72 13.28 -16.47
N LEU A 174 0.50 13.41 -15.91
CA LEU A 174 -0.73 13.50 -16.68
C LEU A 174 -0.70 14.72 -17.62
N LYS A 175 -0.36 15.91 -17.09
CA LYS A 175 -0.24 17.15 -17.88
C LYS A 175 0.73 16.99 -19.03
N HIS A 176 1.92 16.44 -18.79
CA HIS A 176 2.92 16.22 -19.82
C HIS A 176 2.42 15.21 -20.89
N ARG A 177 1.77 14.16 -20.47
CA ARG A 177 1.25 13.14 -21.39
C ARG A 177 0.11 13.67 -22.27
N LEU A 178 -0.78 14.47 -21.68
CA LEU A 178 -1.86 15.12 -22.42
C LEU A 178 -1.32 16.17 -23.41
N GLY A 179 -0.25 16.92 -23.04
CA GLY A 179 0.41 17.87 -23.95
C GLY A 179 1.00 17.19 -25.19
N ASN A 180 1.47 15.94 -25.07
CA ASN A 180 2.07 15.17 -26.15
C ASN A 180 1.08 14.25 -26.91
N SER A 181 -0.22 14.28 -26.57
CA SER A 181 -1.22 13.35 -27.14
C SER A 181 -1.83 13.80 -28.48
N GLY A 182 -1.22 14.76 -29.18
CA GLY A 182 -1.67 15.27 -30.47
C GLY A 182 -2.84 16.25 -30.42
N GLU A 183 -3.50 16.48 -31.55
CA GLU A 183 -4.63 17.40 -31.69
C GLU A 183 -5.91 16.86 -31.05
N GLY A 184 -6.78 17.78 -30.61
CA GLY A 184 -8.07 17.49 -29.99
C GLY A 184 -8.26 18.17 -28.65
N ASN A 185 -9.50 18.16 -28.15
CA ASN A 185 -9.83 18.70 -26.86
C ASN A 185 -9.30 17.80 -25.71
N ILE A 186 -9.27 18.32 -24.49
CA ILE A 186 -8.72 17.63 -23.31
C ILE A 186 -9.43 16.28 -23.04
N PHE A 187 -10.74 16.22 -23.26
CA PHE A 187 -11.52 14.99 -23.02
C PHE A 187 -11.16 13.90 -24.03
N SER A 188 -10.95 14.24 -25.31
CA SER A 188 -10.53 13.26 -26.32
C SER A 188 -9.12 12.73 -26.06
N ARG A 189 -8.22 13.59 -25.55
CA ARG A 189 -6.85 13.19 -25.17
C ARG A 189 -6.85 12.28 -23.93
N LEU A 190 -7.71 12.56 -22.95
CA LEU A 190 -7.93 11.66 -21.81
C LEU A 190 -8.47 10.31 -22.27
N ALA A 191 -9.52 10.28 -23.09
CA ALA A 191 -10.13 9.03 -23.56
C ALA A 191 -9.17 8.12 -24.36
N ARG A 192 -8.12 8.68 -24.98
CA ARG A 192 -7.09 7.93 -25.71
C ARG A 192 -6.07 7.22 -24.80
N GLN A 193 -6.02 7.55 -23.50
CA GLN A 193 -5.06 6.88 -22.61
C GLN A 193 -5.49 5.45 -22.30
N SER A 194 -4.51 4.58 -22.06
CA SER A 194 -4.78 3.17 -21.77
C SER A 194 -5.36 2.98 -20.35
N ARG A 195 -6.12 1.89 -20.19
CA ARG A 195 -6.62 1.49 -18.86
C ARG A 195 -5.48 1.25 -17.87
N SER A 196 -4.40 0.64 -18.30
CA SER A 196 -3.20 0.41 -17.49
C SER A 196 -2.57 1.73 -17.01
N TYR A 197 -2.59 2.78 -17.84
CA TYR A 197 -2.11 4.10 -17.43
C TYR A 197 -2.95 4.68 -16.29
N TYR A 198 -4.27 4.63 -16.42
CA TYR A 198 -5.17 5.08 -15.36
C TYR A 198 -5.07 4.19 -14.11
N GLY A 199 -4.97 2.88 -14.31
CA GLY A 199 -4.80 1.94 -13.20
C GLY A 199 -3.54 2.22 -12.38
N MET A 200 -2.42 2.48 -13.05
CA MET A 200 -1.18 2.88 -12.37
C MET A 200 -1.36 4.17 -11.56
N HIS A 201 -1.93 5.22 -12.16
CA HIS A 201 -2.15 6.48 -11.44
C HIS A 201 -3.14 6.33 -10.29
N CYS A 202 -4.21 5.57 -10.48
CA CYS A 202 -5.18 5.28 -9.45
C CYS A 202 -4.53 4.54 -8.26
N ALA A 203 -3.69 3.54 -8.52
CA ALA A 203 -2.96 2.82 -7.48
C ALA A 203 -1.97 3.73 -6.73
N HIS A 204 -1.21 4.58 -7.44
CA HIS A 204 -0.28 5.51 -6.80
C HIS A 204 -1.01 6.58 -5.96
N LEU A 205 -2.14 7.10 -6.45
CA LEU A 205 -2.99 8.01 -5.67
C LEU A 205 -3.57 7.30 -4.44
N GLY A 206 -3.92 6.02 -4.57
CA GLY A 206 -4.33 5.19 -3.43
C GLY A 206 -3.25 5.11 -2.34
N VAL A 207 -1.98 4.92 -2.74
CA VAL A 207 -0.85 4.98 -1.79
C VAL A 207 -0.75 6.36 -1.12
N ALA A 208 -0.89 7.44 -1.88
CA ALA A 208 -0.84 8.78 -1.31
C ALA A 208 -1.97 9.04 -0.30
N VAL A 209 -3.20 8.62 -0.61
CA VAL A 209 -4.35 8.72 0.30
C VAL A 209 -4.15 7.86 1.55
N PHE A 210 -3.63 6.66 1.40
CA PHE A 210 -3.26 5.78 2.51
C PHE A 210 -2.23 6.44 3.44
N ILE A 211 -1.15 7.03 2.88
CA ILE A 211 -0.12 7.73 3.65
C ILE A 211 -0.71 8.93 4.39
N ILE A 212 -1.59 9.72 3.77
CA ILE A 212 -2.29 10.82 4.45
C ILE A 212 -3.07 10.29 5.66
N GLY A 213 -3.86 9.23 5.46
CA GLY A 213 -4.63 8.60 6.54
C GLY A 213 -3.75 8.15 7.70
N VAL A 214 -2.74 7.32 7.43
CA VAL A 214 -1.80 6.82 8.47
C VAL A 214 -1.09 7.97 9.18
N THR A 215 -0.60 8.96 8.43
CA THR A 215 0.15 10.09 8.98
C THR A 215 -0.72 10.94 9.91
N LEU A 216 -1.95 11.24 9.49
CA LEU A 216 -2.86 12.08 10.28
C LEU A 216 -3.44 11.34 11.49
N VAL A 217 -3.73 10.03 11.35
CA VAL A 217 -4.13 9.21 12.50
C VAL A 217 -3.03 9.21 13.55
N ASN A 218 -1.83 8.75 13.21
CA ASN A 218 -0.71 8.65 14.16
C ASN A 218 -0.29 10.01 14.72
N GLY A 219 -0.47 11.08 13.93
CA GLY A 219 -0.09 12.42 14.37
C GLY A 219 -1.08 13.07 15.31
N TYR A 220 -2.37 12.84 15.13
CA TYR A 220 -3.43 13.62 15.77
C TYR A 220 -4.52 12.79 16.45
N GLU A 221 -4.32 11.47 16.61
CA GLU A 221 -5.22 10.71 17.45
C GLU A 221 -5.12 11.18 18.91
N ALA A 222 -6.25 11.20 19.57
CA ALA A 222 -6.36 11.51 20.97
C ALA A 222 -7.12 10.39 21.68
N GLU A 223 -6.60 9.97 22.83
CA GLU A 223 -7.12 8.89 23.65
C GLU A 223 -7.19 9.33 25.10
N LYS A 224 -8.26 8.91 25.81
CA LYS A 224 -8.35 8.99 27.25
C LYS A 224 -9.01 7.74 27.83
N ASP A 225 -8.32 7.13 28.77
CA ASP A 225 -8.83 6.09 29.65
C ASP A 225 -9.13 6.73 31.01
N VAL A 226 -10.41 6.85 31.35
CA VAL A 226 -10.82 7.55 32.56
C VAL A 226 -11.91 6.79 33.32
N ARG A 227 -11.87 6.90 34.64
CA ARG A 227 -13.02 6.55 35.46
C ARG A 227 -14.14 7.55 35.20
N MET A 228 -15.34 7.06 34.92
CA MET A 228 -16.54 7.88 34.74
C MET A 228 -17.65 7.39 35.68
N ASP A 229 -18.10 8.27 36.57
CA ASP A 229 -19.33 8.12 37.35
C ASP A 229 -20.50 8.57 36.46
N VAL A 230 -21.74 8.13 36.75
CA VAL A 230 -22.92 8.55 36.03
C VAL A 230 -23.06 10.08 36.02
N GLY A 231 -23.20 10.67 34.83
CA GLY A 231 -23.23 12.12 34.62
C GLY A 231 -21.87 12.76 34.35
N SER A 232 -20.74 12.03 34.57
CA SER A 232 -19.38 12.53 34.30
C SER A 232 -19.15 12.84 32.83
N LYS A 233 -18.27 13.79 32.56
CA LYS A 233 -17.90 14.24 31.22
C LYS A 233 -16.39 14.15 31.00
N VAL A 234 -15.96 13.72 29.81
CA VAL A 234 -14.57 13.76 29.38
C VAL A 234 -14.47 14.34 27.99
N THR A 235 -13.52 15.23 27.76
CA THR A 235 -13.30 15.83 26.42
C THR A 235 -12.08 15.24 25.77
N VAL A 236 -12.24 14.73 24.53
CA VAL A 236 -11.21 14.11 23.70
C VAL A 236 -11.36 14.63 22.26
N GLY A 237 -10.30 15.18 21.68
CA GLY A 237 -10.29 15.65 20.28
C GLY A 237 -11.36 16.72 19.98
N GLY A 238 -11.74 17.56 20.96
CA GLY A 238 -12.78 18.60 20.79
C GLY A 238 -14.22 18.08 20.90
N TYR A 239 -14.42 16.78 21.23
CA TYR A 239 -15.72 16.18 21.54
C TYR A 239 -15.80 15.86 23.03
N THR A 240 -16.95 16.13 23.63
CA THR A 240 -17.22 15.80 25.04
C THR A 240 -18.11 14.56 25.10
N PHE A 241 -17.63 13.54 25.79
CA PHE A 241 -18.34 12.29 26.04
C PHE A 241 -18.92 12.34 27.44
N GLN A 242 -20.23 12.21 27.56
CA GLN A 242 -20.94 12.17 28.83
C GLN A 242 -21.49 10.76 29.08
N PHE A 243 -21.14 10.18 30.20
CA PHE A 243 -21.60 8.86 30.62
C PHE A 243 -22.94 8.98 31.34
N ASN A 244 -24.00 8.40 30.77
CA ASN A 244 -25.36 8.47 31.30
C ASN A 244 -25.70 7.22 32.17
N GLY A 245 -24.79 6.23 32.24
CA GLY A 245 -24.98 4.99 32.96
C GLY A 245 -24.97 3.75 32.11
N THR A 246 -25.36 2.62 32.70
CA THR A 246 -25.39 1.32 32.02
C THR A 246 -26.74 0.64 32.16
N SER A 247 -27.04 -0.24 31.22
CA SER A 247 -28.24 -1.11 31.23
C SER A 247 -27.85 -2.56 30.84
N ASN A 248 -28.55 -3.54 31.39
CA ASN A 248 -28.38 -4.93 31.02
C ASN A 248 -29.19 -5.23 29.75
N VAL A 249 -28.58 -5.94 28.82
CA VAL A 249 -29.16 -6.33 27.54
C VAL A 249 -28.92 -7.82 27.30
N GLU A 250 -29.96 -8.54 26.90
CA GLU A 250 -29.86 -9.94 26.49
C GLU A 250 -29.80 -10.02 24.96
N GLY A 251 -28.76 -10.66 24.44
CA GLY A 251 -28.61 -10.98 23.02
C GLY A 251 -28.93 -12.45 22.71
N PRO A 252 -28.87 -12.84 21.43
CA PRO A 252 -29.23 -14.21 21.03
C PRO A 252 -28.39 -15.30 21.68
N ASN A 253 -27.13 -15.03 21.98
CA ASN A 253 -26.15 -15.98 22.52
C ASN A 253 -25.19 -15.34 23.55
N TYR A 254 -25.53 -14.14 24.06
CA TYR A 254 -24.73 -13.41 25.03
C TYR A 254 -25.62 -12.58 25.97
N ARG A 255 -25.06 -12.23 27.11
CA ARG A 255 -25.57 -11.17 27.98
C ARG A 255 -24.59 -10.01 27.92
N ALA A 256 -25.08 -8.79 27.92
CA ALA A 256 -24.22 -7.60 27.84
C ALA A 256 -24.62 -6.55 28.87
N VAL A 257 -23.61 -5.84 29.35
CA VAL A 257 -23.79 -4.54 29.97
C VAL A 257 -23.54 -3.49 28.89
N ARG A 258 -24.56 -2.69 28.58
CA ARG A 258 -24.53 -1.63 27.58
C ARG A 258 -24.41 -0.28 28.25
N GLY A 259 -23.39 0.49 27.87
CA GLY A 259 -23.23 1.89 28.27
C GLY A 259 -24.05 2.82 27.39
N ASP A 260 -24.53 3.92 27.97
CA ASP A 260 -25.08 5.05 27.22
C ASP A 260 -24.12 6.23 27.35
N ILE A 261 -23.53 6.62 26.20
CA ILE A 261 -22.56 7.70 26.11
C ILE A 261 -23.08 8.76 25.14
N ALA A 262 -23.44 9.93 25.66
CA ALA A 262 -23.78 11.07 24.83
C ALA A 262 -22.52 11.77 24.32
N VAL A 263 -22.44 11.98 23.02
CA VAL A 263 -21.36 12.75 22.39
C VAL A 263 -21.85 14.16 22.11
N ILE A 264 -21.15 15.13 22.64
CA ILE A 264 -21.47 16.56 22.58
C ILE A 264 -20.34 17.30 21.88
N LYS A 265 -20.67 18.19 20.97
CA LYS A 265 -19.75 19.14 20.33
C LYS A 265 -20.40 20.51 20.29
N ASP A 266 -19.65 21.55 20.65
CA ASP A 266 -20.12 22.94 20.65
C ASP A 266 -21.47 23.08 21.40
N GLU A 267 -21.57 22.45 22.59
CA GLU A 267 -22.76 22.37 23.47
C GLU A 267 -23.99 21.66 22.87
N GLN A 268 -23.88 21.14 21.67
CA GLN A 268 -24.95 20.38 21.01
C GLN A 268 -24.68 18.87 21.07
N MET A 269 -25.70 18.08 21.36
CA MET A 269 -25.62 16.63 21.29
C MET A 269 -25.56 16.21 19.82
N VAL A 270 -24.44 15.58 19.45
CA VAL A 270 -24.21 15.09 18.09
C VAL A 270 -24.79 13.67 17.91
N ARG A 271 -24.55 12.79 18.88
CA ARG A 271 -24.94 11.37 18.83
C ARG A 271 -24.88 10.71 20.20
N SER A 272 -25.65 9.60 20.37
CA SER A 272 -25.43 8.64 21.46
C SER A 272 -24.69 7.42 20.94
N LEU A 273 -23.72 6.93 21.72
CA LEU A 273 -22.94 5.73 21.46
C LEU A 273 -23.23 4.70 22.55
N TYR A 274 -23.34 3.44 22.16
CA TYR A 274 -23.76 2.34 23.02
C TYR A 274 -22.69 1.23 23.04
N PRO A 275 -21.55 1.42 23.70
CA PRO A 275 -20.56 0.36 23.88
C PRO A 275 -21.11 -0.76 24.77
N GLU A 276 -20.72 -2.01 24.50
CA GLU A 276 -21.20 -3.17 25.25
C GLU A 276 -20.03 -3.98 25.81
N LYS A 277 -20.19 -4.50 27.01
CA LYS A 277 -19.36 -5.58 27.54
C LYS A 277 -20.17 -6.86 27.53
N ARG A 278 -19.90 -7.71 26.54
CA ARG A 278 -20.62 -8.95 26.27
C ARG A 278 -19.98 -10.13 27.01
N THR A 279 -20.81 -11.02 27.53
CA THR A 279 -20.40 -12.33 28.03
C THR A 279 -21.13 -13.40 27.23
N TYR A 280 -20.40 -14.18 26.44
CA TYR A 280 -20.99 -15.19 25.58
C TYR A 280 -21.37 -16.44 26.36
N ASN A 281 -22.60 -16.95 26.15
CA ASN A 281 -23.16 -18.09 26.90
C ASN A 281 -22.35 -19.38 26.71
N ALA A 282 -21.75 -19.59 25.52
CA ALA A 282 -21.01 -20.82 25.22
C ALA A 282 -19.61 -20.87 25.84
N SER A 283 -18.90 -19.73 25.90
CA SER A 283 -17.51 -19.68 26.37
C SER A 283 -17.34 -19.07 27.78
N GLY A 284 -18.34 -18.36 28.26
CA GLY A 284 -18.23 -17.57 29.51
C GLY A 284 -17.23 -16.40 29.40
N MET A 285 -16.64 -16.16 28.24
CA MET A 285 -15.63 -15.11 28.05
C MET A 285 -16.30 -13.74 27.91
N ALA A 286 -15.77 -12.78 28.67
CA ALA A 286 -16.14 -11.39 28.54
C ALA A 286 -15.42 -10.76 27.33
N MET A 287 -16.16 -10.04 26.48
CA MET A 287 -15.66 -9.37 25.29
C MET A 287 -16.16 -7.92 25.26
N THR A 288 -15.27 -6.99 24.95
CA THR A 288 -15.63 -5.58 24.82
C THR A 288 -16.03 -5.28 23.37
N GLU A 289 -17.24 -4.82 23.18
CA GLU A 289 -17.75 -4.31 21.90
C GLU A 289 -17.79 -2.79 21.97
N ALA A 290 -16.95 -2.17 21.18
CA ALA A 290 -16.89 -0.73 21.11
C ALA A 290 -18.02 -0.15 20.29
N ALA A 291 -18.50 1.02 20.66
CA ALA A 291 -19.36 1.83 19.81
C ALA A 291 -18.53 2.82 18.99
N ILE A 292 -18.75 2.85 17.68
CA ILE A 292 -17.97 3.67 16.73
C ILE A 292 -18.93 4.57 15.96
N ASP A 293 -18.62 5.87 15.93
CA ASP A 293 -19.24 6.83 15.02
C ASP A 293 -18.26 7.17 13.93
N THR A 294 -18.43 6.53 12.76
CA THR A 294 -17.55 6.68 11.61
C THR A 294 -17.86 7.95 10.83
N GLY A 295 -16.85 8.56 10.24
CA GLY A 295 -16.99 9.72 9.38
C GLY A 295 -15.76 9.96 8.50
N ILE A 296 -15.97 10.61 7.36
CA ILE A 296 -14.92 10.82 6.34
C ILE A 296 -13.65 11.46 6.92
N PHE A 297 -13.77 12.31 7.92
CA PHE A 297 -12.65 13.07 8.48
C PHE A 297 -12.27 12.66 9.90
N ARG A 298 -13.08 11.86 10.57
CA ARG A 298 -12.81 11.41 11.94
C ARG A 298 -13.69 10.23 12.33
N ASP A 299 -13.18 9.37 13.18
CA ASP A 299 -13.94 8.38 13.93
C ASP A 299 -13.92 8.71 15.41
N LEU A 300 -15.06 8.55 16.07
CA LEU A 300 -15.18 8.57 17.52
C LEU A 300 -15.44 7.14 17.99
N TYR A 301 -14.60 6.69 18.87
CA TYR A 301 -14.66 5.33 19.39
C TYR A 301 -14.80 5.38 20.90
N VAL A 302 -15.71 4.58 21.45
CA VAL A 302 -15.90 4.44 22.90
C VAL A 302 -16.00 2.96 23.25
N ALA A 303 -15.30 2.57 24.32
CA ALA A 303 -15.38 1.23 24.87
C ALA A 303 -15.57 1.27 26.38
N LEU A 304 -16.34 0.30 26.92
CA LEU A 304 -16.42 0.04 28.35
C LEU A 304 -15.26 -0.87 28.77
N GLY A 305 -14.48 -0.43 29.73
CA GLY A 305 -13.44 -1.21 30.40
C GLY A 305 -14.00 -2.05 31.54
N GLU A 306 -13.37 -1.97 32.73
CA GLU A 306 -13.81 -2.70 33.88
C GLU A 306 -14.84 -1.92 34.72
N PRO A 307 -15.82 -2.60 35.33
CA PRO A 307 -16.73 -1.98 36.26
C PRO A 307 -15.98 -1.62 37.57
N LEU A 308 -16.34 -0.48 38.14
CA LEU A 308 -15.78 0.02 39.39
C LEU A 308 -16.86 0.14 40.46
N ALA A 309 -16.47 0.48 41.69
CA ALA A 309 -17.44 0.73 42.76
C ALA A 309 -18.37 1.92 42.45
N ASN A 310 -19.61 1.90 42.98
CA ASN A 310 -20.63 2.96 42.85
C ASN A 310 -21.10 3.19 41.42
N ASP A 311 -21.32 2.12 40.61
CA ASP A 311 -21.78 2.16 39.22
C ASP A 311 -20.87 2.97 38.26
N ALA A 312 -19.64 3.24 38.71
CA ALA A 312 -18.61 3.83 37.87
C ALA A 312 -17.99 2.79 36.93
N TRP A 313 -17.54 3.25 35.80
CA TRP A 313 -16.87 2.43 34.79
C TRP A 313 -15.56 3.08 34.33
N VAL A 314 -14.59 2.26 33.97
CA VAL A 314 -13.49 2.73 33.13
C VAL A 314 -14.06 2.91 31.73
N VAL A 315 -13.98 4.11 31.19
CA VAL A 315 -14.42 4.42 29.83
C VAL A 315 -13.21 4.85 29.02
N ARG A 316 -13.04 4.20 27.89
CA ARG A 316 -11.97 4.49 26.95
C ARG A 316 -12.59 5.22 25.77
N ALA A 317 -12.21 6.47 25.58
CA ALA A 317 -12.69 7.32 24.50
C ALA A 317 -11.54 7.71 23.55
N TYR A 318 -11.77 7.57 22.25
CA TYR A 318 -10.82 7.93 21.20
C TYR A 318 -11.42 8.92 20.22
N HIS A 319 -10.60 9.82 19.77
CA HIS A 319 -10.81 10.59 18.55
C HIS A 319 -9.72 10.23 17.55
N LYS A 320 -10.08 9.62 16.44
CA LYS A 320 -9.15 9.17 15.39
C LYS A 320 -9.44 9.90 14.08
N PRO A 321 -8.63 10.90 13.69
CA PRO A 321 -8.85 11.64 12.45
C PRO A 321 -8.44 10.79 11.24
N PHE A 322 -9.19 10.89 10.15
CA PHE A 322 -8.86 10.34 8.83
C PHE A 322 -8.64 8.82 8.76
N VAL A 323 -9.22 8.03 9.66
CA VAL A 323 -9.10 6.55 9.62
C VAL A 323 -9.66 5.99 8.31
N ASP A 324 -10.80 6.47 7.85
CA ASP A 324 -11.44 6.03 6.62
C ASP A 324 -10.55 6.25 5.37
N TRP A 325 -9.65 7.21 5.40
CA TRP A 325 -8.70 7.44 4.31
C TRP A 325 -7.71 6.30 4.13
N ILE A 326 -7.36 5.59 5.20
CA ILE A 326 -6.53 4.37 5.14
C ILE A 326 -7.23 3.32 4.30
N TRP A 327 -8.50 3.02 4.61
CA TRP A 327 -9.31 2.05 3.89
C TRP A 327 -9.60 2.48 2.46
N PHE A 328 -9.95 3.75 2.28
CA PHE A 328 -10.20 4.31 0.95
C PHE A 328 -8.95 4.24 0.07
N GLY A 329 -7.77 4.52 0.63
CA GLY A 329 -6.50 4.36 -0.06
C GLY A 329 -6.27 2.91 -0.53
N CYS A 330 -6.53 1.92 0.34
CA CYS A 330 -6.43 0.50 -0.01
C CYS A 330 -7.41 0.11 -1.13
N LEU A 331 -8.67 0.55 -1.05
CA LEU A 331 -9.68 0.29 -2.09
C LEU A 331 -9.29 0.93 -3.43
N LEU A 332 -8.74 2.13 -3.39
CA LEU A 332 -8.29 2.84 -4.58
C LEU A 332 -7.07 2.13 -5.22
N MET A 333 -6.14 1.60 -4.42
CA MET A 333 -5.03 0.76 -4.91
C MET A 333 -5.56 -0.51 -5.58
N ALA A 334 -6.49 -1.21 -4.95
CA ALA A 334 -7.10 -2.42 -5.48
C ALA A 334 -7.83 -2.14 -6.81
N PHE A 335 -8.62 -1.08 -6.87
CA PHE A 335 -9.30 -0.64 -8.09
C PHE A 335 -8.30 -0.31 -9.21
N GLY A 336 -7.19 0.39 -8.90
CA GLY A 336 -6.11 0.67 -9.84
C GLY A 336 -5.48 -0.61 -10.40
N GLY A 337 -5.29 -1.64 -9.56
CA GLY A 337 -4.83 -2.96 -9.96
C GLY A 337 -5.79 -3.64 -10.94
N VAL A 338 -7.09 -3.66 -10.61
CA VAL A 338 -8.13 -4.22 -11.49
C VAL A 338 -8.16 -3.52 -12.84
N LEU A 339 -8.11 -2.18 -12.87
CA LEU A 339 -8.03 -1.42 -14.12
C LEU A 339 -6.82 -1.83 -14.96
N SER A 340 -5.66 -2.02 -14.33
CA SER A 340 -4.43 -2.40 -15.03
C SER A 340 -4.54 -3.81 -15.65
N VAL A 341 -5.04 -4.79 -14.91
CA VAL A 341 -5.21 -6.18 -15.38
C VAL A 341 -6.25 -6.28 -16.50
N THR A 342 -7.27 -5.43 -16.50
CA THR A 342 -8.31 -5.42 -17.53
C THR A 342 -7.88 -4.74 -18.83
N ASP A 343 -6.66 -4.20 -18.93
CA ASP A 343 -6.17 -3.59 -20.18
C ASP A 343 -5.97 -4.65 -21.27
N ARG A 344 -6.66 -4.44 -22.40
CA ARG A 344 -6.65 -5.36 -23.54
C ARG A 344 -5.26 -5.57 -24.15
N ARG A 345 -4.31 -4.67 -23.91
CA ARG A 345 -2.92 -4.75 -24.41
C ARG A 345 -2.17 -5.96 -23.85
N TYR A 346 -2.52 -6.42 -22.65
CA TYR A 346 -1.92 -7.62 -22.04
C TYR A 346 -2.59 -8.92 -22.49
N ARG A 347 -3.68 -8.84 -23.24
CA ARG A 347 -4.28 -9.99 -23.90
C ARG A 347 -3.61 -10.19 -25.25
N LEU A 348 -2.34 -10.53 -25.26
CA LEU A 348 -1.67 -10.97 -26.46
C LEU A 348 -2.43 -12.18 -27.01
N LYS A 349 -3.15 -11.99 -28.13
CA LYS A 349 -3.43 -13.11 -29.03
C LYS A 349 -2.05 -13.63 -29.42
N ILE A 350 -1.70 -14.81 -28.94
CA ILE A 350 -0.68 -15.63 -29.57
C ILE A 350 -1.26 -15.93 -30.93
N ASN A 351 -0.95 -15.10 -31.92
CA ASN A 351 -1.11 -15.49 -33.31
C ASN A 351 -0.19 -16.69 -33.45
N LYS A 352 -0.79 -17.88 -33.46
CA LYS A 352 -0.13 -19.07 -33.96
C LYS A 352 0.30 -18.69 -35.36
N THR A 353 1.56 -18.31 -35.54
CA THR A 353 2.19 -18.12 -36.84
C THR A 353 1.93 -19.42 -37.58
N ASN A 354 1.15 -19.35 -38.64
CA ASN A 354 0.77 -20.52 -39.38
C ASN A 354 2.10 -21.12 -39.89
N PRO A 355 2.48 -22.36 -39.52
CA PRO A 355 3.78 -22.94 -39.91
C PRO A 355 4.04 -22.83 -41.40
N ALA A 356 3.00 -22.91 -42.24
CA ALA A 356 3.03 -22.72 -43.67
C ALA A 356 3.41 -21.29 -44.15
N GLN A 357 3.25 -20.25 -43.32
CA GLN A 357 3.72 -18.90 -43.68
C GLN A 357 5.19 -18.69 -43.27
N THR A 358 5.66 -19.35 -42.23
CA THR A 358 7.08 -19.32 -41.84
C THR A 358 7.92 -20.09 -42.89
N GLU A 359 7.47 -21.26 -43.37
CA GLU A 359 8.12 -22.03 -44.40
C GLU A 359 8.22 -21.24 -45.73
N LYS A 360 7.14 -20.61 -46.18
CA LYS A 360 7.15 -19.76 -47.40
C LYS A 360 8.04 -18.51 -47.25
N THR A 361 8.24 -18.01 -46.06
CA THR A 361 9.13 -16.86 -45.83
C THR A 361 10.60 -17.29 -45.82
N ILE A 362 10.89 -18.49 -45.30
CA ILE A 362 12.23 -19.08 -45.34
C ILE A 362 12.59 -19.47 -46.76
N GLU A 363 11.71 -20.16 -47.48
CA GLU A 363 11.91 -20.55 -48.90
C GLU A 363 12.09 -19.33 -49.81
N LYS A 364 11.42 -18.22 -49.53
CA LYS A 364 11.60 -16.97 -50.25
C LYS A 364 12.91 -16.24 -49.89
N ALA A 365 13.42 -16.41 -48.69
CA ALA A 365 14.72 -15.89 -48.28
C ALA A 365 15.86 -16.71 -48.90
N ASP A 366 15.76 -18.04 -48.95
CA ASP A 366 16.74 -18.94 -49.55
C ASP A 366 16.80 -18.74 -51.07
N ASN A 367 15.68 -18.58 -51.77
CA ASN A 367 15.63 -18.28 -53.20
C ASN A 367 16.20 -16.89 -53.59
N ILE A 368 16.21 -15.94 -52.62
CA ILE A 368 16.86 -14.62 -52.83
C ILE A 368 18.38 -14.77 -52.69
N GLN A 369 18.84 -15.69 -51.85
CA GLN A 369 20.26 -15.93 -51.61
C GLN A 369 20.92 -16.73 -52.75
N GLU A 370 20.20 -17.62 -53.41
CA GLU A 370 20.67 -18.35 -54.62
C GLU A 370 20.69 -17.50 -55.89
N GLY A 371 19.95 -16.38 -55.94
CA GLY A 371 19.88 -15.46 -57.09
C GLY A 371 20.95 -14.35 -57.11
N ILE A 372 21.88 -14.29 -56.19
CA ILE A 372 22.96 -13.29 -56.17
C ILE A 372 24.22 -13.86 -56.79
N PRO A 373 24.70 -13.34 -57.93
CA PRO A 373 25.94 -13.80 -58.54
C PRO A 373 27.14 -13.58 -57.61
N ALA A 374 28.04 -14.54 -57.51
CA ALA A 374 29.17 -14.65 -56.60
C ALA A 374 30.27 -13.56 -56.71
N THR A 375 29.94 -12.37 -57.19
CA THR A 375 30.93 -11.29 -57.45
C THR A 375 30.79 -10.07 -56.51
N VAL A 376 29.95 -10.13 -55.49
CA VAL A 376 29.87 -9.04 -54.50
C VAL A 376 30.11 -9.58 -53.07
N THR A 377 31.33 -9.98 -52.80
CA THR A 377 31.83 -10.20 -51.47
C THR A 377 32.43 -8.93 -50.94
N GLY A 378 31.71 -8.20 -50.05
CA GLY A 378 32.26 -7.04 -49.38
C GLY A 378 31.22 -6.26 -48.58
N SER A 379 31.10 -6.54 -47.30
CA SER A 379 30.79 -5.63 -46.21
C SER A 379 29.50 -4.82 -46.12
N SER A 380 28.49 -4.96 -47.00
CA SER A 380 27.30 -4.08 -46.94
C SER A 380 25.95 -4.76 -46.66
N VAL A 381 25.89 -6.10 -46.61
CA VAL A 381 24.60 -6.83 -46.48
C VAL A 381 24.19 -7.04 -44.99
N SER A 382 25.14 -6.98 -44.06
CA SER A 382 24.86 -7.20 -42.63
C SER A 382 24.09 -6.03 -41.96
N ALA A 383 24.16 -4.82 -42.52
CA ALA A 383 23.52 -3.63 -41.96
C ALA A 383 22.04 -3.46 -42.36
N ALA A 384 21.64 -4.01 -43.53
CA ALA A 384 20.28 -3.83 -44.03
C ALA A 384 19.26 -4.79 -43.41
N VAL A 385 19.68 -5.99 -42.98
CA VAL A 385 18.80 -6.98 -42.35
C VAL A 385 18.49 -6.57 -40.88
N LEU A 386 19.44 -5.94 -40.18
CA LEU A 386 19.25 -5.42 -38.82
C LEU A 386 18.37 -4.15 -38.74
N ALA A 387 18.29 -3.37 -39.84
CA ALA A 387 17.49 -2.15 -39.87
C ALA A 387 15.99 -2.39 -40.07
N THR A 388 15.58 -3.57 -40.56
CA THR A 388 14.17 -3.88 -40.80
C THR A 388 13.46 -4.47 -39.58
N GLU A 389 14.18 -5.05 -38.64
CA GLU A 389 13.60 -5.57 -37.41
C GLU A 389 13.34 -4.52 -36.33
N THR A 390 14.07 -3.39 -36.34
CA THR A 390 13.91 -2.32 -35.35
C THR A 390 12.74 -1.36 -35.64
N ARG A 391 12.01 -1.53 -36.72
CA ARG A 391 10.88 -0.65 -37.09
C ARG A 391 9.50 -1.22 -36.74
N LYS A 392 9.41 -2.41 -36.14
CA LYS A 392 8.15 -3.09 -35.76
C LYS A 392 8.08 -3.55 -34.30
N ALA A 393 8.89 -2.99 -33.39
CA ALA A 393 8.76 -3.21 -31.92
C ALA A 393 8.31 -1.92 -31.22
#